data_a75ee4bdbe61d95a0a19fcd03a671eb8
#
_entry.id   a75ee4bdbe61d95a0a19fcd03a671eb8
#
_cell.length_a   1.000
_cell.length_b   1.000
_cell.length_c   1.000
_cell.angle_alpha   90.00
_cell.angle_beta   90.00
_cell.angle_gamma   90.00
#
_symmetry.space_group_name_H-M   'P 1'
#
loop_
_entity.id
_entity.type
_entity.pdbx_description
1 polymer ?
#
loop_
_entity_poly.entity_id
_entity_poly.type
_entity_poly.pdbx_seq_one_letter_code
_entity_poly.pdbx_strand_id
1 'polypeptide(L)'
;FPIKRDSADRTAIKRAAHMLKGNQLVGILPEGTRRGKGSKTPEIHSGAAFIAKMGKAPILPMCVREAENVKRKGERIRFPKISVEYGKPLVVSDFDFLPKEDRLDGCSWYAMREVFALHQRVPREHVDMRALFPDGRDFTEVFAAHPIPEHTPEEAIELTRPPKKAKAALCPSQKASSRSAG
;
A
#
# COMPACT_ATOMS: atom_id res chain seq x y z
N PHE A 1 -5.02 -15.88 3.43
CA PHE A 1 -5.91 -16.67 2.56
C PHE A 1 -5.17 -17.10 1.30
N PRO A 2 -5.52 -18.27 0.69
CA PRO A 2 -4.85 -18.76 -0.50
C PRO A 2 -5.16 -17.87 -1.70
N ILE A 3 -4.16 -17.70 -2.59
CA ILE A 3 -4.26 -16.94 -3.84
C ILE A 3 -3.86 -17.87 -4.98
N LYS A 4 -4.63 -17.90 -6.07
CA LYS A 4 -4.19 -18.52 -7.32
C LYS A 4 -3.06 -17.69 -7.92
N ARG A 5 -1.88 -18.28 -8.03
CA ARG A 5 -0.73 -17.65 -8.71
C ARG A 5 -1.01 -17.60 -10.22
N ASP A 6 -0.42 -16.64 -10.89
CA ASP A 6 -0.50 -16.43 -12.35
C ASP A 6 -1.91 -16.15 -12.89
N SER A 7 -2.83 -15.72 -12.03
CA SER A 7 -4.14 -15.21 -12.43
C SER A 7 -4.51 -13.98 -11.60
N ALA A 8 -5.22 -13.03 -12.22
CA ALA A 8 -5.84 -11.92 -11.49
C ALA A 8 -6.99 -12.49 -10.62
N ASP A 9 -6.67 -13.03 -9.45
CA ASP A 9 -7.66 -13.59 -8.53
C ASP A 9 -8.54 -12.47 -7.95
N ARG A 10 -9.61 -12.16 -8.68
CA ARG A 10 -10.59 -11.13 -8.29
C ARG A 10 -11.20 -11.38 -6.92
N THR A 11 -11.32 -12.64 -6.52
CA THR A 11 -11.89 -13.01 -5.21
C THR A 11 -10.91 -12.65 -4.09
N ALA A 12 -9.62 -12.94 -4.28
CA ALA A 12 -8.58 -12.57 -3.34
C ALA A 12 -8.48 -11.04 -3.18
N ILE A 13 -8.51 -10.30 -4.29
CA ILE A 13 -8.51 -8.82 -4.29
C ILE A 13 -9.70 -8.26 -3.51
N LYS A 14 -10.93 -8.76 -3.79
CA LYS A 14 -12.14 -8.32 -3.10
C LYS A 14 -12.07 -8.64 -1.60
N ARG A 15 -11.55 -9.82 -1.23
CA ARG A 15 -11.38 -10.22 0.18
C ARG A 15 -10.39 -9.33 0.89
N ALA A 16 -9.22 -9.04 0.29
CA ALA A 16 -8.23 -8.12 0.85
C ALA A 16 -8.81 -6.72 1.06
N ALA A 17 -9.50 -6.18 0.07
CA ALA A 17 -10.15 -4.87 0.18
C ALA A 17 -11.26 -4.86 1.25
N HIS A 18 -11.99 -5.97 1.44
CA HIS A 18 -12.98 -6.10 2.50
C HIS A 18 -12.33 -6.11 3.90
N MET A 19 -11.23 -6.83 4.06
CA MET A 19 -10.45 -6.84 5.30
C MET A 19 -9.97 -5.43 5.67
N LEU A 20 -9.41 -4.69 4.70
CA LEU A 20 -8.99 -3.30 4.91
C LEU A 20 -10.15 -2.39 5.33
N LYS A 21 -11.34 -2.53 4.72
CA LYS A 21 -12.56 -1.79 5.12
C LYS A 21 -13.02 -2.14 6.54
N GLY A 22 -12.73 -3.35 6.99
CA GLY A 22 -12.97 -3.83 8.35
C GLY A 22 -11.86 -3.49 9.35
N ASN A 23 -10.98 -2.52 9.05
CA ASN A 23 -9.83 -2.11 9.88
C ASN A 23 -8.82 -3.23 10.15
N GLN A 24 -8.72 -4.22 9.26
CA GLN A 24 -7.72 -5.26 9.34
C GLN A 24 -6.49 -4.90 8.52
N LEU A 25 -5.32 -5.43 8.92
CA LEU A 25 -4.07 -5.30 8.19
C LEU A 25 -3.97 -6.37 7.10
N VAL A 26 -3.47 -5.99 5.92
CA VAL A 26 -3.18 -6.92 4.82
C VAL A 26 -1.72 -6.76 4.42
N GLY A 27 -0.92 -7.82 4.59
CA GLY A 27 0.45 -7.88 4.12
C GLY A 27 0.51 -8.34 2.66
N ILE A 28 1.25 -7.63 1.82
CA ILE A 28 1.42 -7.94 0.40
C ILE A 28 2.90 -7.91 0.05
N LEU A 29 3.35 -8.89 -0.71
CA LEU A 29 4.67 -8.94 -1.34
C LEU A 29 4.50 -8.60 -2.83
N PRO A 30 4.75 -7.37 -3.25
CA PRO A 30 4.40 -6.91 -4.60
C PRO A 30 5.27 -7.51 -5.70
N GLU A 31 6.41 -8.09 -5.39
CA GLU A 31 7.28 -8.79 -6.34
C GLU A 31 6.68 -10.11 -6.84
N GLY A 32 5.61 -10.62 -6.22
CA GLY A 32 4.91 -11.86 -6.59
C GLY A 32 5.72 -13.15 -6.41
N THR A 33 7.03 -13.09 -6.49
CA THR A 33 7.96 -14.24 -6.38
C THR A 33 9.09 -13.94 -5.40
N ARG A 34 9.71 -15.00 -4.87
CA ARG A 34 10.95 -14.85 -4.08
C ARG A 34 12.10 -14.58 -5.05
N ARG A 35 12.88 -13.52 -4.80
CA ARG A 35 14.12 -13.25 -5.52
C ARG A 35 15.04 -14.48 -5.47
N GLY A 36 15.65 -14.82 -6.60
CA GLY A 36 16.60 -15.95 -6.71
C GLY A 36 15.97 -17.32 -6.97
N LYS A 37 14.66 -17.43 -7.19
CA LYS A 37 14.02 -18.67 -7.64
C LYS A 37 13.34 -18.48 -8.99
N GLY A 38 14.03 -18.79 -10.06
CA GLY A 38 13.53 -18.77 -11.43
C GLY A 38 14.27 -17.79 -12.34
N SER A 39 14.12 -17.95 -13.65
CA SER A 39 14.76 -17.14 -14.70
C SER A 39 13.98 -15.85 -15.03
N LYS A 40 12.95 -15.51 -14.27
CA LYS A 40 12.16 -14.29 -14.53
C LYS A 40 12.77 -13.10 -13.80
N THR A 41 12.97 -12.01 -14.52
CA THR A 41 13.28 -10.70 -13.94
C THR A 41 12.19 -10.30 -12.95
N PRO A 42 12.57 -9.70 -11.81
CA PRO A 42 11.58 -9.23 -10.85
C PRO A 42 10.74 -8.10 -11.46
N GLU A 43 9.43 -8.17 -11.30
CA GLU A 43 8.48 -7.17 -11.76
C GLU A 43 7.74 -6.56 -10.58
N ILE A 44 7.39 -5.27 -10.69
CA ILE A 44 6.53 -4.59 -9.72
C ILE A 44 5.10 -4.66 -10.21
N HIS A 45 4.23 -5.29 -9.40
CA HIS A 45 2.82 -5.40 -9.74
C HIS A 45 1.98 -4.34 -9.02
N SER A 46 1.05 -3.70 -9.74
CA SER A 46 0.16 -2.67 -9.21
C SER A 46 -0.95 -3.19 -8.27
N GLY A 47 -0.99 -4.49 -8.03
CA GLY A 47 -2.01 -5.12 -7.20
C GLY A 47 -2.12 -4.57 -5.78
N ALA A 48 -1.00 -4.21 -5.15
CA ALA A 48 -0.98 -3.62 -3.81
C ALA A 48 -1.66 -2.24 -3.79
N ALA A 49 -1.31 -1.36 -4.72
CA ALA A 49 -1.92 -0.04 -4.87
C ALA A 49 -3.42 -0.14 -5.21
N PHE A 50 -3.79 -1.10 -6.06
CA PHE A 50 -5.19 -1.36 -6.40
C PHE A 50 -6.02 -1.81 -5.18
N ILE A 51 -5.50 -2.73 -4.38
CA ILE A 51 -6.14 -3.21 -3.15
C ILE A 51 -6.26 -2.08 -2.12
N ALA A 52 -5.21 -1.28 -1.94
CA ALA A 52 -5.22 -0.12 -1.05
C ALA A 52 -6.29 0.91 -1.47
N LYS A 53 -6.38 1.23 -2.77
CA LYS A 53 -7.43 2.11 -3.33
C LYS A 53 -8.82 1.57 -3.08
N MET A 54 -9.07 0.29 -3.36
CA MET A 54 -10.38 -0.35 -3.11
C MET A 54 -10.74 -0.45 -1.64
N GLY A 55 -9.74 -0.70 -0.80
CA GLY A 55 -9.89 -0.84 0.66
C GLY A 55 -9.98 0.50 1.38
N LYS A 56 -9.67 1.61 0.71
CA LYS A 56 -9.52 2.95 1.30
C LYS A 56 -8.55 2.90 2.47
N ALA A 57 -7.35 2.45 2.22
CA ALA A 57 -6.31 2.29 3.21
C ALA A 57 -4.97 2.84 2.68
N PRO A 58 -4.12 3.42 3.54
CA PRO A 58 -2.78 3.79 3.15
C PRO A 58 -1.90 2.55 2.92
N ILE A 59 -0.81 2.74 2.18
CA ILE A 59 0.24 1.73 1.99
C ILE A 59 1.36 2.07 2.96
N LEU A 60 1.79 1.10 3.77
CA LEU A 60 2.93 1.25 4.67
C LEU A 60 4.10 0.41 4.15
N PRO A 61 5.15 1.02 3.58
CA PRO A 61 6.36 0.32 3.21
C PRO A 61 7.00 -0.34 4.42
N MET A 62 7.40 -1.61 4.30
CA MET A 62 7.97 -2.38 5.39
C MET A 62 9.15 -3.22 4.90
N CYS A 63 10.23 -3.21 5.65
CA CYS A 63 11.40 -4.06 5.43
C CYS A 63 11.59 -4.99 6.62
N VAL A 64 11.71 -6.29 6.35
CA VAL A 64 12.04 -7.31 7.35
C VAL A 64 13.48 -7.75 7.12
N ARG A 65 14.34 -7.66 8.14
CA ARG A 65 15.75 -8.01 8.07
C ARG A 65 16.04 -9.29 8.83
N GLU A 66 17.08 -9.98 8.40
CA GLU A 66 17.62 -11.20 9.02
C GLU A 66 16.67 -12.41 8.98
N ALA A 67 15.49 -12.28 8.33
CA ALA A 67 14.57 -13.41 8.19
C ALA A 67 15.16 -14.55 7.35
N GLU A 68 16.03 -14.26 6.39
CA GLU A 68 16.78 -15.21 5.57
C GLU A 68 17.77 -16.05 6.37
N ASN A 69 18.22 -15.54 7.53
CA ASN A 69 19.19 -16.20 8.40
C ASN A 69 18.54 -17.22 9.36
N VAL A 70 17.21 -17.33 9.42
CA VAL A 70 16.50 -18.32 10.26
C VAL A 70 16.84 -19.73 9.82
N LYS A 71 16.90 -19.99 8.51
CA LYS A 71 17.26 -21.28 7.94
C LYS A 71 17.89 -21.11 6.57
N ARG A 72 19.15 -21.50 6.44
CA ARG A 72 19.82 -21.68 5.15
C ARG A 72 19.79 -23.15 4.71
N LYS A 73 19.82 -23.37 3.41
CA LYS A 73 19.82 -24.75 2.87
C LYS A 73 21.00 -25.55 3.43
N GLY A 74 20.71 -26.68 4.10
CA GLY A 74 21.74 -27.54 4.68
C GLY A 74 22.21 -27.15 6.10
N GLU A 75 21.72 -26.05 6.68
CA GLU A 75 22.08 -25.61 8.02
C GLU A 75 20.99 -25.91 9.06
N ARG A 76 21.40 -25.93 10.35
CA ARG A 76 20.44 -25.99 11.47
C ARG A 76 19.62 -24.72 11.54
N ILE A 77 18.41 -24.82 12.07
CA ILE A 77 17.56 -23.65 12.35
C ILE A 77 18.30 -22.75 13.34
N ARG A 78 18.41 -21.47 13.01
CA ARG A 78 18.97 -20.41 13.84
C ARG A 78 17.86 -19.47 14.26
N PHE A 79 18.04 -18.77 15.36
CA PHE A 79 17.13 -17.73 15.85
C PHE A 79 17.82 -16.36 15.81
N PRO A 80 18.00 -15.76 14.62
CA PRO A 80 18.59 -14.45 14.50
C PRO A 80 17.65 -13.40 15.09
N LYS A 81 18.20 -12.23 15.46
CA LYS A 81 17.38 -11.08 15.85
C LYS A 81 16.74 -10.49 14.60
N ILE A 82 15.48 -10.86 14.34
CA ILE A 82 14.69 -10.26 13.25
C ILE A 82 14.32 -8.84 13.64
N SER A 83 14.56 -7.88 12.75
CA SER A 83 14.11 -6.50 12.88
C SER A 83 13.13 -6.14 11.76
N VAL A 84 12.17 -5.28 12.10
CA VAL A 84 11.19 -4.76 11.16
C VAL A 84 11.31 -3.24 11.16
N GLU A 85 11.52 -2.67 9.99
CA GLU A 85 11.60 -1.23 9.78
C GLU A 85 10.43 -0.78 8.90
N TYR A 86 9.83 0.38 9.24
CA TYR A 86 8.69 0.94 8.52
C TYR A 86 9.09 2.28 7.90
N GLY A 87 8.63 2.50 6.68
CA GLY A 87 8.71 3.81 6.02
C GLY A 87 7.52 4.71 6.37
N LYS A 88 7.43 5.82 5.67
CA LYS A 88 6.28 6.73 5.76
C LYS A 88 5.08 6.13 5.02
N PRO A 89 3.86 6.29 5.54
CA PRO A 89 2.68 5.81 4.86
C PRO A 89 2.43 6.62 3.57
N LEU A 90 1.98 5.92 2.54
CA LEU A 90 1.66 6.48 1.22
C LEU A 90 0.16 6.44 1.00
N VAL A 91 -0.37 7.50 0.41
CA VAL A 91 -1.78 7.62 0.06
C VAL A 91 -1.92 7.55 -1.45
N VAL A 92 -2.77 6.65 -1.97
CA VAL A 92 -2.88 6.41 -3.43
C VAL A 92 -3.32 7.66 -4.19
N SER A 93 -4.07 8.59 -3.57
CA SER A 93 -4.48 9.84 -4.19
C SER A 93 -3.34 10.83 -4.43
N ASP A 94 -2.21 10.70 -3.73
CA ASP A 94 -1.05 11.57 -3.95
C ASP A 94 -0.41 11.35 -5.33
N PHE A 95 -0.76 10.25 -5.99
CA PHE A 95 -0.33 9.90 -7.34
C PHE A 95 -1.33 10.32 -8.43
N ASP A 96 -2.39 11.07 -8.07
CA ASP A 96 -3.43 11.48 -9.02
C ASP A 96 -2.95 12.51 -10.07
N PHE A 97 -1.76 13.10 -9.89
CA PHE A 97 -1.10 13.93 -10.91
C PHE A 97 -0.58 13.12 -12.11
N LEU A 98 -0.37 11.81 -11.93
CA LEU A 98 0.00 10.91 -13.03
C LEU A 98 -1.18 10.64 -13.96
N PRO A 99 -0.92 10.30 -15.25
CA PRO A 99 -1.94 9.76 -16.15
C PRO A 99 -2.68 8.59 -15.49
N LYS A 100 -3.98 8.47 -15.76
CA LYS A 100 -4.86 7.52 -15.07
C LYS A 100 -4.35 6.06 -15.12
N GLU A 101 -3.77 5.67 -16.25
CA GLU A 101 -3.16 4.36 -16.49
C GLU A 101 -1.92 4.12 -15.65
N ASP A 102 -1.20 5.17 -15.28
CA ASP A 102 0.09 5.09 -14.61
C ASP A 102 0.01 5.20 -13.08
N ARG A 103 -1.11 5.68 -12.55
CA ARG A 103 -1.26 6.00 -11.12
C ARG A 103 -0.95 4.85 -10.18
N LEU A 104 -1.45 3.66 -10.51
CA LEU A 104 -1.27 2.48 -9.66
C LEU A 104 0.14 1.91 -9.81
N ASP A 105 0.68 1.93 -11.02
CA ASP A 105 2.05 1.47 -11.28
C ASP A 105 3.07 2.43 -10.64
N GLY A 106 2.89 3.73 -10.80
CA GLY A 106 3.72 4.75 -10.15
C GLY A 106 3.67 4.67 -8.62
N CYS A 107 2.48 4.48 -8.05
CA CYS A 107 2.31 4.27 -6.61
C CYS A 107 3.04 3.01 -6.12
N SER A 108 2.90 1.89 -6.83
CA SER A 108 3.58 0.63 -6.48
C SER A 108 5.10 0.74 -6.64
N TRP A 109 5.55 1.39 -7.71
CA TRP A 109 6.97 1.65 -7.94
C TRP A 109 7.57 2.50 -6.81
N TYR A 110 6.88 3.58 -6.42
CA TYR A 110 7.31 4.43 -5.31
C TYR A 110 7.37 3.67 -4.00
N ALA A 111 6.34 2.88 -3.68
CA ALA A 111 6.31 2.04 -2.48
C ALA A 111 7.49 1.05 -2.45
N MET A 112 7.83 0.45 -3.59
CA MET A 112 8.99 -0.45 -3.69
C MET A 112 10.30 0.30 -3.51
N ARG A 113 10.46 1.51 -4.05
CA ARG A 113 11.62 2.35 -3.82
C ARG A 113 11.84 2.64 -2.33
N GLU A 114 10.76 2.95 -1.59
CA GLU A 114 10.82 3.14 -0.14
C GLU A 114 11.27 1.85 0.58
N VAL A 115 10.75 0.68 0.20
CA VAL A 115 11.17 -0.61 0.78
C VAL A 115 12.68 -0.85 0.53
N PHE A 116 13.17 -0.55 -0.67
CA PHE A 116 14.60 -0.70 -0.98
C PHE A 116 15.48 0.34 -0.28
N ALA A 117 15.00 1.58 -0.13
CA ALA A 117 15.67 2.61 0.67
C ALA A 117 15.86 2.13 2.12
N LEU A 118 14.82 1.59 2.74
CA LEU A 118 14.90 0.95 4.06
C LEU A 118 15.88 -0.22 4.05
N HIS A 119 15.80 -1.11 3.04
CA HIS A 119 16.65 -2.30 2.96
C HIS A 119 18.14 -1.95 2.81
N GLN A 120 18.46 -1.00 1.96
CA GLN A 120 19.84 -0.57 1.68
C GLN A 120 20.36 0.46 2.70
N ARG A 121 19.48 1.04 3.53
CA ARG A 121 19.77 2.13 4.47
C ARG A 121 20.36 3.37 3.78
N VAL A 122 19.77 3.74 2.67
CA VAL A 122 20.12 4.92 1.91
C VAL A 122 18.91 5.82 1.71
N PRO A 123 19.10 7.12 1.44
CA PRO A 123 18.01 7.97 0.96
C PRO A 123 17.33 7.38 -0.27
N ARG A 124 16.03 7.57 -0.41
CA ARG A 124 15.22 7.03 -1.52
C ARG A 124 15.74 7.42 -2.90
N GLU A 125 16.37 8.59 -3.00
CA GLU A 125 16.94 9.14 -4.22
C GLU A 125 18.18 8.37 -4.70
N HIS A 126 18.82 7.64 -3.79
CA HIS A 126 20.02 6.85 -4.10
C HIS A 126 19.70 5.38 -4.45
N VAL A 127 18.42 5.00 -4.46
CA VAL A 127 18.01 3.66 -4.86
C VAL A 127 17.97 3.57 -6.38
N ASP A 128 18.82 2.73 -6.97
CA ASP A 128 18.82 2.47 -8.40
C ASP A 128 17.70 1.47 -8.77
N MET A 129 16.53 2.01 -9.05
CA MET A 129 15.36 1.21 -9.44
C MET A 129 15.52 0.54 -10.80
N ARG A 130 16.32 1.12 -11.73
CA ARG A 130 16.58 0.51 -13.03
C ARG A 130 17.44 -0.75 -12.91
N ALA A 131 18.45 -0.72 -12.05
CA ALA A 131 19.25 -1.91 -11.77
C ALA A 131 18.44 -3.00 -11.07
N LEU A 132 17.47 -2.63 -10.20
CA LEU A 132 16.63 -3.55 -9.47
C LEU A 132 15.52 -4.17 -10.34
N PHE A 133 14.97 -3.40 -11.29
CA PHE A 133 13.83 -3.77 -12.15
C PHE A 133 14.09 -3.33 -13.59
N PRO A 134 15.04 -3.97 -14.31
CA PRO A 134 15.52 -3.51 -15.62
C PRO A 134 14.43 -3.53 -16.70
N ASP A 135 13.48 -4.45 -16.62
CA ASP A 135 12.37 -4.58 -17.58
C ASP A 135 11.13 -3.77 -17.14
N GLY A 136 11.21 -3.12 -15.97
CA GLY A 136 10.12 -2.33 -15.41
C GLY A 136 10.07 -0.92 -15.97
N ARG A 137 8.88 -0.30 -15.86
CA ARG A 137 8.73 1.12 -16.15
C ARG A 137 9.42 1.95 -15.07
N ASP A 138 10.17 2.96 -15.48
CA ASP A 138 10.90 3.84 -14.57
C ASP A 138 10.18 5.16 -14.37
N PHE A 139 10.02 5.59 -13.12
CA PHE A 139 9.38 6.84 -12.71
C PHE A 139 10.33 7.79 -12.00
N THR A 140 11.66 7.53 -12.05
CA THR A 140 12.67 8.32 -11.31
C THR A 140 12.56 9.81 -11.61
N GLU A 141 12.54 10.19 -12.89
CA GLU A 141 12.49 11.60 -13.31
C GLU A 141 11.15 12.26 -12.93
N VAL A 142 10.07 11.51 -13.03
CA VAL A 142 8.72 12.00 -12.69
C VAL A 142 8.65 12.37 -11.22
N PHE A 143 9.14 11.51 -10.32
CA PHE A 143 9.12 11.79 -8.89
C PHE A 143 10.23 12.74 -8.42
N ALA A 144 11.27 12.97 -9.21
CA ALA A 144 12.21 14.05 -8.98
C ALA A 144 11.57 15.43 -9.25
N ALA A 145 10.73 15.52 -10.29
CA ALA A 145 9.98 16.73 -10.63
C ALA A 145 8.76 16.98 -9.73
N HIS A 146 8.12 15.90 -9.23
CA HIS A 146 6.92 15.94 -8.38
C HIS A 146 7.14 15.11 -7.11
N PRO A 147 7.75 15.68 -6.07
CA PRO A 147 7.93 14.99 -4.79
C PRO A 147 6.59 14.59 -4.17
N ILE A 148 6.50 13.36 -3.68
CA ILE A 148 5.32 12.86 -2.97
C ILE A 148 5.34 13.38 -1.53
N PRO A 149 4.22 13.90 -1.00
CA PRO A 149 4.14 14.39 0.35
C PRO A 149 4.36 13.24 1.37
N GLU A 150 5.01 13.58 2.47
CA GLU A 150 5.16 12.67 3.60
C GLU A 150 3.99 12.87 4.57
N HIS A 151 3.36 11.78 4.97
CA HIS A 151 2.25 11.78 5.90
C HIS A 151 2.62 11.12 7.22
N THR A 152 2.01 11.58 8.31
CA THR A 152 1.93 10.80 9.53
C THR A 152 0.90 9.67 9.36
N PRO A 153 0.93 8.62 10.20
CA PRO A 153 -0.06 7.56 10.14
C PRO A 153 -1.50 8.06 10.29
N GLU A 154 -1.72 9.06 11.15
CA GLU A 154 -3.02 9.67 11.40
C GLU A 154 -3.53 10.41 10.15
N GLU A 155 -2.71 11.27 9.55
CA GLU A 155 -3.02 12.00 8.32
C GLU A 155 -3.35 11.05 7.17
N ALA A 156 -2.55 10.01 6.99
CA ALA A 156 -2.77 9.02 5.92
C ALA A 156 -4.10 8.28 6.10
N ILE A 157 -4.51 7.97 7.34
CA ILE A 157 -5.80 7.37 7.64
C ILE A 157 -6.95 8.34 7.35
N GLU A 158 -6.84 9.61 7.74
CA GLU A 158 -7.85 10.62 7.48
C GLU A 158 -8.05 10.87 5.97
N LEU A 159 -6.97 10.96 5.22
CA LEU A 159 -7.02 11.16 3.76
C LEU A 159 -7.66 9.98 3.04
N THR A 160 -7.42 8.75 3.49
CA THR A 160 -7.99 7.55 2.88
C THR A 160 -9.43 7.29 3.35
N ARG A 161 -9.77 7.66 4.58
CA ARG A 161 -11.07 7.43 5.21
C ARG A 161 -11.57 8.70 5.89
N PRO A 162 -12.00 9.71 5.12
CA PRO A 162 -12.54 10.92 5.74
C PRO A 162 -13.70 10.55 6.68
N PRO A 163 -13.84 11.23 7.82
CA PRO A 163 -14.90 10.98 8.79
C PRO A 163 -16.25 11.01 8.09
N LYS A 164 -17.10 10.04 8.38
CA LYS A 164 -18.48 10.06 7.88
C LYS A 164 -19.09 11.39 8.34
N LYS A 165 -19.48 12.25 7.39
CA LYS A 165 -20.26 13.46 7.70
C LYS A 165 -21.36 13.04 8.68
N ALA A 166 -21.38 13.60 9.89
CA ALA A 166 -22.43 13.39 10.85
C ALA A 166 -23.74 13.66 10.10
N LYS A 167 -24.65 12.66 10.07
CA LYS A 167 -25.99 12.88 9.54
C LYS A 167 -26.53 14.07 10.32
N ALA A 168 -26.78 15.20 9.63
CA ALA A 168 -27.41 16.35 10.20
C ALA A 168 -28.64 15.83 10.97
N ALA A 169 -28.65 16.04 12.28
CA ALA A 169 -29.78 15.67 13.10
C ALA A 169 -31.00 16.37 12.50
N LEU A 170 -31.89 15.58 11.93
CA LEU A 170 -33.18 16.07 11.42
C LEU A 170 -33.89 16.60 12.65
N CYS A 171 -33.96 17.93 12.75
CA CYS A 171 -34.70 18.63 13.80
C CYS A 171 -36.16 18.11 13.74
N PRO A 172 -36.71 17.55 14.82
CA PRO A 172 -38.13 17.16 14.80
C PRO A 172 -38.95 18.42 14.70
N SER A 173 -39.58 18.62 13.53
CA SER A 173 -40.54 19.68 13.27
C SER A 173 -41.64 19.64 14.35
N GLN A 174 -41.77 20.72 15.05
CA GLN A 174 -42.87 21.04 15.95
C GLN A 174 -44.22 20.71 15.27
N LYS A 175 -44.88 19.71 15.74
CA LYS A 175 -46.32 19.56 15.51
C LYS A 175 -47.01 20.66 16.31
N ALA A 176 -47.34 21.75 15.63
CA ALA A 176 -48.23 22.78 16.17
C ALA A 176 -49.61 22.12 16.45
N SER A 177 -49.95 22.11 17.70
CA SER A 177 -51.29 21.83 18.20
C SER A 177 -52.18 23.00 17.78
N SER A 178 -53.10 22.74 16.86
CA SER A 178 -54.28 23.59 16.68
C SER A 178 -55.51 22.78 17.09
N ARG A 179 -55.82 22.85 18.35
CA ARG A 179 -57.18 22.65 18.79
C ARG A 179 -57.73 24.03 19.18
N SER A 180 -58.49 24.60 18.27
CA SER A 180 -59.39 25.72 18.59
C SER A 180 -60.78 25.16 18.86
N ALA A 181 -61.35 25.74 19.90
CA ALA A 181 -62.71 25.61 20.35
C ALA A 181 -63.73 26.15 19.28
N GLY A 182 -64.91 25.61 19.31
CA GLY A 182 -66.10 26.04 18.62
C GLY A 182 -67.19 24.99 18.75
#